data_2d9ee4fa369ba47ea1af5384adca26ec
#
_entry.id   2d9ee4fa369ba47ea1af5384adca26ec
#
_cell.length_a   1.000
_cell.length_b   1.000
_cell.length_c   1.000
_cell.angle_alpha   90.00
_cell.angle_beta   90.00
_cell.angle_gamma   90.00
#
_symmetry.space_group_name_H-M   'P 1'
#
loop_
_entity.id
_entity.type
_entity.pdbx_description
1 polymer ?
#
loop_
_entity_poly.entity_id
_entity_poly.type
_entity_poly.pdbx_seq_one_letter_code
_entity_poly.pdbx_strand_id
1 'polypeptide(L)'
;MIKDKLNRQFEYLRISVTDKCNFRCTYCMPKEIFDSKHQFLKKNELLTYEEIIEVAKTLKPFGLKKIRLTGGEPLLRKNIEYLVEGLKKDALIDKVMITSNGSLLTKEKLMALQKSGLDSVTISLDASSQKVANIMNPVNNNYILVSEAIDNVISIFDSVKVNMVVIKGVNDKEIIPMVEKFLGKSVELRFIEYMDVGESNNWSLSNVFSSKETKDLVGKYFSLKKLPDLIDSTSEKWSIDNYALNIAFISSISKPFCSECNRGRLSAN
;
A
#
# COMPACT_ATOMS: atom_id res chain seq x y z
N MET A 1 9.53 21.98 13.91
CA MET A 1 8.54 20.97 13.43
C MET A 1 7.29 21.71 12.98
N ILE A 2 6.81 21.41 11.78
CA ILE A 2 5.54 21.98 11.26
C ILE A 2 4.39 21.22 11.90
N LYS A 3 3.40 21.97 12.41
CA LYS A 3 2.13 21.44 12.90
C LYS A 3 0.99 22.09 12.13
N ASP A 4 -0.04 21.32 11.87
CA ASP A 4 -1.26 21.85 11.26
C ASP A 4 -2.22 22.45 12.32
N LYS A 5 -3.40 22.93 11.87
CA LYS A 5 -4.41 23.53 12.75
C LYS A 5 -4.99 22.54 13.80
N LEU A 6 -4.79 21.23 13.61
CA LEU A 6 -5.18 20.16 14.55
C LEU A 6 -4.02 19.73 15.44
N ASN A 7 -2.90 20.48 15.46
CA ASN A 7 -1.68 20.20 16.22
C ASN A 7 -0.97 18.88 15.82
N ARG A 8 -1.24 18.36 14.60
CA ARG A 8 -0.60 17.16 14.07
C ARG A 8 0.76 17.51 13.49
N GLN A 9 1.77 16.70 13.79
CA GLN A 9 3.11 16.87 13.25
C GLN A 9 3.19 16.29 11.84
N PHE A 10 3.81 17.00 10.91
CA PHE A 10 4.10 16.50 9.58
C PHE A 10 5.35 15.62 9.60
N GLU A 11 5.17 14.31 9.72
CA GLU A 11 6.27 13.34 9.77
C GLU A 11 6.31 12.36 8.61
N TYR A 12 5.25 12.26 7.83
CA TYR A 12 5.10 11.25 6.82
C TYR A 12 4.62 11.81 5.49
N LEU A 13 5.37 11.56 4.40
CA LEU A 13 5.04 11.98 3.05
C LEU A 13 4.80 10.74 2.16
N ARG A 14 3.67 10.73 1.45
CA ARG A 14 3.42 9.79 0.36
C ARG A 14 3.73 10.49 -0.96
N ILE A 15 4.55 9.89 -1.79
CA ILE A 15 4.99 10.46 -3.07
C ILE A 15 4.49 9.55 -4.19
N SER A 16 3.65 10.06 -5.07
CA SER A 16 3.35 9.44 -6.35
C SER A 16 4.49 9.73 -7.31
N VAL A 17 5.27 8.72 -7.68
CA VAL A 17 6.38 8.89 -8.62
C VAL A 17 5.94 8.80 -10.09
N THR A 18 4.73 8.32 -10.34
CA THR A 18 4.09 8.21 -11.66
C THR A 18 2.58 8.03 -11.48
N ASP A 19 1.82 8.45 -12.47
CA ASP A 19 0.39 8.16 -12.60
C ASP A 19 0.11 6.86 -13.37
N LYS A 20 1.11 6.28 -14.05
CA LYS A 20 0.98 5.05 -14.83
C LYS A 20 0.92 3.82 -13.95
N CYS A 21 0.04 2.88 -14.30
CA CYS A 21 -0.02 1.56 -13.71
C CYS A 21 -0.17 0.51 -14.83
N ASN A 22 0.41 -0.67 -14.65
CA ASN A 22 0.25 -1.81 -15.55
C ASN A 22 -0.95 -2.68 -15.17
N PHE A 23 -1.60 -2.43 -14.02
CA PHE A 23 -2.86 -3.06 -13.61
C PHE A 23 -4.05 -2.15 -13.91
N ARG A 24 -5.26 -2.77 -13.95
CA ARG A 24 -6.54 -2.08 -14.09
C ARG A 24 -7.51 -2.58 -13.02
N CYS A 25 -7.12 -2.37 -11.75
CA CYS A 25 -7.96 -2.74 -10.61
C CYS A 25 -9.30 -2.00 -10.70
N THR A 26 -10.39 -2.75 -10.59
CA THR A 26 -11.76 -2.25 -10.78
C THR A 26 -12.12 -1.11 -9.84
N TYR A 27 -11.49 -1.08 -8.67
CA TYR A 27 -11.73 -0.05 -7.64
C TYR A 27 -10.79 1.16 -7.74
N CYS A 28 -9.73 1.13 -8.58
CA CYS A 28 -8.70 2.17 -8.63
C CYS A 28 -8.57 2.80 -10.02
N MET A 29 -8.31 1.97 -11.02
CA MET A 29 -8.11 2.40 -12.43
C MET A 29 -8.88 1.46 -13.35
N PRO A 30 -10.23 1.48 -13.32
CA PRO A 30 -11.03 0.58 -14.15
C PRO A 30 -10.71 0.77 -15.64
N LYS A 31 -10.64 -0.36 -16.38
CA LYS A 31 -10.23 -0.38 -17.80
C LYS A 31 -11.16 0.41 -18.73
N GLU A 32 -12.39 0.63 -18.30
CA GLU A 32 -13.41 1.39 -19.02
C GLU A 32 -13.08 2.90 -19.07
N ILE A 33 -12.33 3.41 -18.09
CA ILE A 33 -11.91 4.80 -17.98
C ILE A 33 -10.43 4.95 -18.35
N PHE A 34 -9.60 4.02 -17.86
CA PHE A 34 -8.16 4.03 -18.09
C PHE A 34 -7.79 3.08 -19.26
N ASP A 35 -8.43 3.30 -20.40
CA ASP A 35 -8.24 2.52 -21.62
C ASP A 35 -6.95 2.91 -22.39
N SER A 36 -6.80 2.42 -23.60
CA SER A 36 -5.65 2.73 -24.49
C SER A 36 -5.61 4.19 -24.95
N LYS A 37 -6.70 4.94 -24.81
CA LYS A 37 -6.81 6.36 -25.20
C LYS A 37 -6.53 7.29 -24.01
N HIS A 38 -6.53 6.77 -22.78
CA HIS A 38 -6.25 7.56 -21.61
C HIS A 38 -4.82 8.13 -21.65
N GLN A 39 -4.72 9.44 -21.48
CA GLN A 39 -3.44 10.15 -21.53
C GLN A 39 -2.85 10.27 -20.14
N PHE A 40 -1.87 9.43 -19.85
CA PHE A 40 -1.03 9.57 -18.68
C PHE A 40 0.01 10.67 -18.87
N LEU A 41 0.54 11.20 -17.78
CA LEU A 41 1.61 12.19 -17.80
C LEU A 41 2.79 11.72 -18.66
N LYS A 42 3.34 12.65 -19.45
CA LYS A 42 4.57 12.43 -20.19
C LYS A 42 5.76 12.45 -19.24
N LYS A 43 6.89 11.88 -19.67
CA LYS A 43 8.09 11.81 -18.83
C LYS A 43 8.59 13.17 -18.36
N ASN A 44 8.47 14.19 -19.19
CA ASN A 44 8.88 15.56 -18.88
C ASN A 44 7.87 16.34 -18.01
N GLU A 45 6.71 15.78 -17.74
CA GLU A 45 5.71 16.34 -16.83
C GLU A 45 5.82 15.73 -15.42
N LEU A 46 6.60 14.64 -15.27
CA LEU A 46 6.83 14.00 -13.98
C LEU A 46 7.98 14.70 -13.24
N LEU A 47 7.84 14.86 -11.95
CA LEU A 47 8.96 15.25 -11.08
C LEU A 47 10.15 14.32 -11.32
N THR A 48 11.34 14.88 -11.47
CA THR A 48 12.59 14.12 -11.51
C THR A 48 12.91 13.52 -10.14
N TYR A 49 13.81 12.57 -10.07
CA TYR A 49 14.26 12.02 -8.79
C TYR A 49 15.01 13.06 -7.97
N GLU A 50 15.77 13.91 -8.63
CA GLU A 50 16.52 15.01 -8.04
C GLU A 50 15.56 16.03 -7.38
N GLU A 51 14.48 16.40 -8.06
CA GLU A 51 13.45 17.30 -7.49
C GLU A 51 12.76 16.66 -6.28
N ILE A 52 12.43 15.37 -6.34
CA ILE A 52 11.84 14.65 -5.20
C ILE A 52 12.79 14.60 -4.02
N ILE A 53 14.10 14.35 -4.25
CA ILE A 53 15.12 14.36 -3.20
C ILE A 53 15.25 15.75 -2.61
N GLU A 54 15.22 16.81 -3.42
CA GLU A 54 15.31 18.18 -2.94
C GLU A 54 14.10 18.61 -2.11
N VAL A 55 12.89 18.19 -2.50
CA VAL A 55 11.68 18.35 -1.67
C VAL A 55 11.84 17.64 -0.33
N ALA A 56 12.39 16.43 -0.32
CA ALA A 56 12.60 15.68 0.91
C ALA A 56 13.62 16.35 1.82
N LYS A 57 14.74 16.85 1.27
CA LYS A 57 15.76 17.64 2.01
C LYS A 57 15.15 18.89 2.63
N THR A 58 14.37 19.63 1.86
CA THR A 58 13.71 20.85 2.31
C THR A 58 12.74 20.58 3.47
N LEU A 59 12.02 19.43 3.43
CA LEU A 59 11.04 19.08 4.46
C LEU A 59 11.65 18.39 5.69
N LYS A 60 12.85 17.80 5.58
CA LYS A 60 13.50 17.07 6.68
C LYS A 60 13.69 17.94 7.95
N PRO A 61 14.19 19.19 7.89
CA PRO A 61 14.32 20.06 9.07
C PRO A 61 12.99 20.37 9.76
N PHE A 62 11.90 20.28 9.03
CA PHE A 62 10.55 20.53 9.55
C PHE A 62 9.88 19.31 10.19
N GLY A 63 10.56 18.16 10.23
CA GLY A 63 10.11 16.97 10.95
C GLY A 63 9.76 15.77 10.08
N LEU A 64 9.98 15.83 8.77
CA LEU A 64 9.75 14.68 7.88
C LEU A 64 10.69 13.52 8.25
N LYS A 65 10.13 12.36 8.60
CA LYS A 65 10.86 11.15 8.99
C LYS A 65 10.64 9.98 8.03
N LYS A 66 9.45 9.90 7.44
CA LYS A 66 9.00 8.73 6.69
C LYS A 66 8.54 9.13 5.30
N ILE A 67 9.01 8.42 4.27
CA ILE A 67 8.55 8.57 2.89
C ILE A 67 8.02 7.23 2.38
N ARG A 68 6.87 7.26 1.71
CA ARG A 68 6.35 6.12 0.99
C ARG A 68 6.24 6.42 -0.49
N LEU A 69 7.01 5.70 -1.27
CA LEU A 69 6.92 5.73 -2.72
C LEU A 69 5.69 4.94 -3.18
N THR A 70 4.92 5.55 -4.04
CA THR A 70 3.69 5.02 -4.62
C THR A 70 3.48 5.66 -5.99
N GLY A 71 2.27 5.62 -6.51
CA GLY A 71 1.91 6.23 -7.78
C GLY A 71 0.69 5.54 -8.35
N GLY A 72 0.69 5.30 -9.66
CA GLY A 72 0.12 4.10 -10.24
C GLY A 72 0.94 2.90 -9.75
N GLU A 73 1.86 2.38 -10.56
CA GLU A 73 2.85 1.40 -10.10
C GLU A 73 4.25 2.03 -10.09
N PRO A 74 4.87 2.23 -8.91
CA PRO A 74 6.14 2.94 -8.81
C PRO A 74 7.29 2.23 -9.52
N LEU A 75 7.24 0.91 -9.63
CA LEU A 75 8.28 0.10 -10.29
C LEU A 75 8.28 0.22 -11.82
N LEU A 76 7.30 0.89 -12.42
CA LEU A 76 7.34 1.27 -13.82
C LEU A 76 8.36 2.39 -14.09
N ARG A 77 8.74 3.17 -13.07
CA ARG A 77 9.84 4.13 -13.19
C ARG A 77 11.18 3.41 -13.09
N LYS A 78 11.98 3.52 -14.15
CA LYS A 78 13.32 2.92 -14.21
C LYS A 78 14.22 3.52 -13.13
N ASN A 79 15.11 2.69 -12.59
CA ASN A 79 16.15 3.10 -11.63
C ASN A 79 15.59 3.76 -10.35
N ILE A 80 14.43 3.27 -9.86
CA ILE A 80 13.83 3.79 -8.62
C ILE A 80 14.75 3.59 -7.40
N GLU A 81 15.70 2.67 -7.49
CA GLU A 81 16.76 2.44 -6.51
C GLU A 81 17.60 3.71 -6.26
N TYR A 82 17.86 4.48 -7.32
CA TYR A 82 18.57 5.77 -7.21
C TYR A 82 17.78 6.76 -6.33
N LEU A 83 16.45 6.83 -6.53
CA LEU A 83 15.59 7.65 -5.66
C LEU A 83 15.63 7.18 -4.21
N VAL A 84 15.53 5.86 -3.97
CA VAL A 84 15.61 5.30 -2.61
C VAL A 84 16.93 5.67 -1.96
N GLU A 85 18.05 5.50 -2.68
CA GLU A 85 19.39 5.82 -2.19
C GLU A 85 19.53 7.31 -1.86
N GLY A 86 19.11 8.22 -2.75
CA GLY A 86 19.15 9.66 -2.52
C GLY A 86 18.28 10.10 -1.34
N LEU A 87 17.10 9.52 -1.18
CA LEU A 87 16.26 9.78 0.00
C LEU A 87 16.92 9.34 1.31
N LYS A 88 17.67 8.23 1.30
CA LYS A 88 18.37 7.72 2.48
C LYS A 88 19.65 8.49 2.75
N LYS A 89 20.53 8.69 1.74
CA LYS A 89 21.86 9.24 1.91
C LYS A 89 21.91 10.77 1.87
N ASP A 90 21.15 11.38 0.94
CA ASP A 90 21.22 12.83 0.73
C ASP A 90 20.16 13.58 1.52
N ALA A 91 18.92 13.07 1.57
CA ALA A 91 17.84 13.67 2.34
C ALA A 91 17.74 13.15 3.78
N LEU A 92 18.55 12.15 4.16
CA LEU A 92 18.63 11.56 5.51
C LEU A 92 17.26 11.12 6.07
N ILE A 93 16.41 10.56 5.22
CA ILE A 93 15.08 10.09 5.63
C ILE A 93 15.21 8.81 6.45
N ASP A 94 14.61 8.80 7.64
CA ASP A 94 14.71 7.68 8.59
C ASP A 94 14.12 6.38 8.03
N LYS A 95 12.94 6.48 7.37
CA LYS A 95 12.27 5.31 6.75
C LYS A 95 11.78 5.61 5.34
N VAL A 96 12.30 4.87 4.38
CA VAL A 96 11.85 4.87 2.98
C VAL A 96 11.12 3.57 2.68
N MET A 97 9.89 3.66 2.24
CA MET A 97 8.99 2.51 2.02
C MET A 97 8.40 2.57 0.61
N ILE A 98 7.99 1.42 0.07
CA ILE A 98 7.30 1.34 -1.22
C ILE A 98 5.96 0.61 -1.08
N THR A 99 4.99 1.01 -1.90
CA THR A 99 3.75 0.24 -2.12
C THR A 99 3.67 -0.12 -3.59
N SER A 100 3.54 -1.41 -3.90
CA SER A 100 3.55 -1.97 -5.24
C SER A 100 2.44 -3.00 -5.43
N ASN A 101 2.04 -3.23 -6.66
CA ASN A 101 1.18 -4.35 -7.03
C ASN A 101 1.93 -5.70 -7.10
N GLY A 102 3.24 -5.70 -6.92
CA GLY A 102 4.08 -6.89 -6.85
C GLY A 102 4.52 -7.47 -8.19
N SER A 103 3.87 -7.12 -9.30
CA SER A 103 4.09 -7.76 -10.61
C SER A 103 5.51 -7.58 -11.19
N LEU A 104 6.24 -6.58 -10.71
CA LEU A 104 7.61 -6.25 -11.16
C LEU A 104 8.67 -6.48 -10.06
N LEU A 105 8.30 -7.10 -8.95
CA LEU A 105 9.19 -7.39 -7.83
C LEU A 105 9.90 -8.72 -8.02
N THR A 106 10.91 -8.75 -8.91
CA THR A 106 11.82 -9.90 -8.97
C THR A 106 12.75 -9.91 -7.76
N LYS A 107 13.39 -11.05 -7.50
CA LYS A 107 14.35 -11.19 -6.39
C LYS A 107 15.52 -10.22 -6.56
N GLU A 108 16.04 -10.04 -7.78
CA GLU A 108 17.11 -9.10 -8.11
C GLU A 108 16.68 -7.66 -7.83
N LYS A 109 15.45 -7.27 -8.21
CA LYS A 109 14.88 -5.95 -7.93
C LYS A 109 14.76 -5.70 -6.42
N LEU A 110 14.30 -6.69 -5.67
CA LEU A 110 14.19 -6.61 -4.21
C LEU A 110 15.54 -6.43 -3.53
N MET A 111 16.55 -7.22 -3.96
CA MET A 111 17.93 -7.08 -3.44
C MET A 111 18.53 -5.71 -3.76
N ALA A 112 18.31 -5.18 -4.96
CA ALA A 112 18.76 -3.84 -5.34
C ALA A 112 18.09 -2.76 -4.48
N LEU A 113 16.78 -2.84 -4.27
CA LEU A 113 16.04 -1.91 -3.42
C LEU A 113 16.49 -1.98 -1.95
N GLN A 114 16.73 -3.19 -1.41
CA GLN A 114 17.26 -3.36 -0.06
C GLN A 114 18.66 -2.73 0.07
N LYS A 115 19.53 -3.00 -0.89
CA LYS A 115 20.90 -2.42 -0.93
C LYS A 115 20.87 -0.89 -1.00
N SER A 116 19.88 -0.29 -1.67
CA SER A 116 19.69 1.16 -1.74
C SER A 116 19.13 1.76 -0.44
N GLY A 117 18.76 0.92 0.55
CA GLY A 117 18.27 1.35 1.85
C GLY A 117 16.74 1.38 1.99
N LEU A 118 15.99 0.66 1.13
CA LEU A 118 14.54 0.51 1.33
C LEU A 118 14.26 -0.25 2.63
N ASP A 119 13.40 0.30 3.48
CA ASP A 119 13.12 -0.26 4.82
C ASP A 119 11.92 -1.22 4.85
N SER A 120 10.95 -1.06 3.94
CA SER A 120 9.71 -1.85 3.99
C SER A 120 8.99 -1.88 2.65
N VAL A 121 8.41 -3.03 2.36
CA VAL A 121 7.58 -3.24 1.16
C VAL A 121 6.14 -3.52 1.58
N THR A 122 5.21 -2.87 0.89
CA THR A 122 3.78 -3.18 0.96
C THR A 122 3.34 -3.68 -0.40
N ILE A 123 2.72 -4.85 -0.46
CA ILE A 123 2.18 -5.42 -1.70
C ILE A 123 0.66 -5.43 -1.64
N SER A 124 0.02 -5.07 -2.74
CA SER A 124 -1.43 -5.18 -2.88
C SER A 124 -1.79 -6.54 -3.46
N LEU A 125 -2.63 -7.30 -2.73
CA LEU A 125 -3.15 -8.60 -3.15
C LEU A 125 -4.59 -8.73 -2.65
N ASP A 126 -5.55 -8.68 -3.56
CA ASP A 126 -6.98 -8.58 -3.23
C ASP A 126 -7.73 -9.93 -3.26
N ALA A 127 -7.00 -11.03 -3.46
CA ALA A 127 -7.58 -12.38 -3.52
C ALA A 127 -6.55 -13.47 -3.19
N SER A 128 -7.03 -14.63 -2.76
CA SER A 128 -6.24 -15.84 -2.53
C SER A 128 -6.22 -16.79 -3.73
N SER A 129 -6.99 -16.47 -4.79
CA SER A 129 -7.13 -17.29 -5.98
C SER A 129 -7.00 -16.47 -7.27
N GLN A 130 -6.49 -17.10 -8.35
CA GLN A 130 -6.40 -16.46 -9.67
C GLN A 130 -7.76 -16.03 -10.20
N LYS A 131 -8.82 -16.82 -9.91
CA LYS A 131 -10.19 -16.51 -10.37
C LYS A 131 -10.67 -15.17 -9.82
N VAL A 132 -10.59 -14.96 -8.52
CA VAL A 132 -11.04 -13.71 -7.89
C VAL A 132 -10.05 -12.58 -8.17
N ALA A 133 -8.76 -12.87 -8.24
CA ALA A 133 -7.75 -11.89 -8.65
C ALA A 133 -8.07 -11.30 -10.04
N ASN A 134 -8.53 -12.12 -11.00
CA ASN A 134 -8.93 -11.65 -12.33
C ASN A 134 -10.21 -10.79 -12.30
N ILE A 135 -11.10 -11.01 -11.33
CA ILE A 135 -12.30 -10.15 -11.15
C ILE A 135 -11.85 -8.79 -10.61
N MET A 136 -10.97 -8.76 -9.62
CA MET A 136 -10.46 -7.53 -9.00
C MET A 136 -9.58 -6.72 -9.94
N ASN A 137 -8.78 -7.39 -10.77
CA ASN A 137 -7.92 -6.79 -11.78
C ASN A 137 -7.93 -7.62 -13.06
N PRO A 138 -8.73 -7.25 -14.07
CA PRO A 138 -8.90 -8.03 -15.30
C PRO A 138 -7.74 -7.87 -16.31
N VAL A 139 -6.73 -7.06 -16.03
CA VAL A 139 -5.65 -6.74 -16.99
C VAL A 139 -4.29 -7.03 -16.37
N ASN A 140 -3.47 -7.81 -17.08
CA ASN A 140 -2.09 -8.14 -16.69
C ASN A 140 -1.93 -8.76 -15.31
N ASN A 141 -3.00 -9.37 -14.76
CA ASN A 141 -2.95 -9.96 -13.45
C ASN A 141 -2.37 -11.37 -13.53
N ASN A 142 -1.22 -11.56 -12.92
CA ASN A 142 -0.64 -12.87 -12.66
C ASN A 142 -0.54 -13.09 -11.15
N TYR A 143 -1.57 -13.70 -10.58
CA TYR A 143 -1.66 -14.00 -9.16
C TYR A 143 -0.45 -14.82 -8.65
N ILE A 144 0.05 -15.76 -9.46
CA ILE A 144 1.19 -16.61 -9.09
C ILE A 144 2.44 -15.75 -8.92
N LEU A 145 2.77 -14.90 -9.90
CA LEU A 145 3.93 -13.99 -9.80
C LEU A 145 3.83 -13.05 -8.59
N VAL A 146 2.65 -12.50 -8.32
CA VAL A 146 2.47 -11.63 -7.13
C VAL A 146 2.63 -12.43 -5.84
N SER A 147 2.15 -13.68 -5.78
CA SER A 147 2.33 -14.54 -4.62
C SER A 147 3.81 -14.88 -4.39
N GLU A 148 4.55 -15.24 -5.43
CA GLU A 148 5.99 -15.49 -5.38
C GLU A 148 6.76 -14.21 -4.96
N ALA A 149 6.36 -13.05 -5.48
CA ALA A 149 6.94 -11.78 -5.07
C ALA A 149 6.76 -11.52 -3.58
N ILE A 150 5.60 -11.84 -3.00
CA ILE A 150 5.36 -11.72 -1.55
C ILE A 150 6.31 -12.64 -0.76
N ASP A 151 6.47 -13.89 -1.18
CA ASP A 151 7.37 -14.83 -0.51
C ASP A 151 8.84 -14.37 -0.59
N ASN A 152 9.26 -13.84 -1.73
CA ASN A 152 10.58 -13.21 -1.88
C ASN A 152 10.74 -11.99 -0.96
N VAL A 153 9.73 -11.13 -0.86
CA VAL A 153 9.78 -9.96 0.04
C VAL A 153 9.90 -10.40 1.49
N ILE A 154 9.15 -11.41 1.93
CA ILE A 154 9.22 -11.96 3.30
C ILE A 154 10.62 -12.51 3.60
N SER A 155 11.31 -13.09 2.62
CA SER A 155 12.66 -13.63 2.81
C SER A 155 13.76 -12.57 2.88
N ILE A 156 13.49 -11.34 2.43
CA ILE A 156 14.48 -10.26 2.27
C ILE A 156 14.26 -9.11 3.26
N PHE A 157 13.01 -8.82 3.62
CA PHE A 157 12.62 -7.67 4.45
C PHE A 157 11.96 -8.09 5.76
N ASP A 158 12.36 -7.47 6.87
CA ASP A 158 11.76 -7.72 8.19
C ASP A 158 10.36 -7.08 8.33
N SER A 159 10.05 -6.07 7.54
CA SER A 159 8.78 -5.34 7.60
C SER A 159 8.00 -5.48 6.29
N VAL A 160 7.13 -6.47 6.25
CA VAL A 160 6.30 -6.80 5.08
C VAL A 160 4.84 -6.56 5.38
N LYS A 161 4.14 -5.95 4.44
CA LYS A 161 2.70 -5.70 4.54
C LYS A 161 1.99 -6.15 3.27
N VAL A 162 0.84 -6.79 3.45
CA VAL A 162 -0.04 -7.15 2.33
C VAL A 162 -1.35 -6.41 2.52
N ASN A 163 -1.74 -5.62 1.53
CA ASN A 163 -3.02 -4.90 1.53
C ASN A 163 -4.05 -5.66 0.70
N MET A 164 -5.25 -5.80 1.24
CA MET A 164 -6.43 -6.29 0.55
C MET A 164 -7.55 -5.24 0.68
N VAL A 165 -8.01 -4.71 -0.45
CA VAL A 165 -9.26 -3.92 -0.48
C VAL A 165 -10.42 -4.90 -0.52
N VAL A 166 -11.35 -4.77 0.43
CA VAL A 166 -12.49 -5.66 0.54
C VAL A 166 -13.73 -4.99 -0.06
N ILE A 167 -14.29 -5.63 -1.09
CA ILE A 167 -15.52 -5.19 -1.77
C ILE A 167 -16.60 -6.22 -1.51
N LYS A 168 -17.69 -5.79 -0.88
CA LYS A 168 -18.83 -6.65 -0.52
C LYS A 168 -19.46 -7.27 -1.77
N GLY A 169 -19.68 -8.59 -1.73
CA GLY A 169 -20.24 -9.35 -2.85
C GLY A 169 -19.25 -9.65 -3.97
N VAL A 170 -17.99 -9.20 -3.88
CA VAL A 170 -16.96 -9.44 -4.90
C VAL A 170 -15.85 -10.33 -4.36
N ASN A 171 -15.10 -9.87 -3.35
CA ASN A 171 -13.98 -10.61 -2.76
C ASN A 171 -14.06 -10.77 -1.23
N ASP A 172 -15.17 -10.42 -0.62
CA ASP A 172 -15.41 -10.60 0.82
C ASP A 172 -15.27 -12.07 1.28
N LYS A 173 -15.54 -13.03 0.40
CA LYS A 173 -15.34 -14.47 0.65
C LYS A 173 -13.85 -14.88 0.67
N GLU A 174 -12.98 -14.06 0.15
CA GLU A 174 -11.53 -14.29 0.16
C GLU A 174 -10.88 -13.91 1.51
N ILE A 175 -11.59 -13.26 2.44
CA ILE A 175 -11.04 -12.81 3.73
C ILE A 175 -10.40 -13.97 4.50
N ILE A 176 -11.12 -15.05 4.73
CA ILE A 176 -10.61 -16.21 5.47
C ILE A 176 -9.50 -16.93 4.71
N PRO A 177 -9.65 -17.26 3.40
CA PRO A 177 -8.56 -17.83 2.61
C PRO A 177 -7.30 -16.96 2.59
N MET A 178 -7.42 -15.64 2.61
CA MET A 178 -6.26 -14.73 2.71
C MET A 178 -5.58 -14.82 4.07
N VAL A 179 -6.34 -14.93 5.16
CA VAL A 179 -5.74 -15.16 6.50
C VAL A 179 -5.00 -16.49 6.51
N GLU A 180 -5.63 -17.57 6.05
CA GLU A 180 -5.05 -18.92 6.00
C GLU A 180 -3.76 -18.97 5.17
N LYS A 181 -3.72 -18.27 4.02
CA LYS A 181 -2.54 -18.15 3.14
C LYS A 181 -1.31 -17.60 3.88
N PHE A 182 -1.52 -16.71 4.83
CA PHE A 182 -0.44 -16.02 5.54
C PHE A 182 -0.20 -16.54 6.97
N LEU A 183 -0.94 -17.56 7.43
CA LEU A 183 -0.67 -18.18 8.72
C LEU A 183 0.81 -18.65 8.82
N GLY A 184 1.46 -18.32 9.92
CA GLY A 184 2.87 -18.67 10.15
C GLY A 184 3.89 -17.80 9.40
N LYS A 185 3.46 -16.85 8.56
CA LYS A 185 4.35 -15.91 7.87
C LYS A 185 4.46 -14.61 8.66
N SER A 186 5.67 -14.03 8.74
CA SER A 186 5.93 -12.74 9.38
C SER A 186 5.45 -11.58 8.49
N VAL A 187 4.14 -11.36 8.47
CA VAL A 187 3.45 -10.38 7.62
C VAL A 187 2.41 -9.62 8.43
N GLU A 188 2.15 -8.37 8.07
CA GLU A 188 0.97 -7.63 8.49
C GLU A 188 -0.03 -7.64 7.33
N LEU A 189 -1.08 -8.49 7.44
CA LEU A 189 -2.20 -8.52 6.48
C LEU A 189 -3.19 -7.40 6.83
N ARG A 190 -3.48 -6.54 5.86
CA ARG A 190 -4.31 -5.36 6.04
C ARG A 190 -5.57 -5.45 5.23
N PHE A 191 -6.70 -5.46 5.88
CA PHE A 191 -8.01 -5.33 5.26
C PHE A 191 -8.41 -3.85 5.22
N ILE A 192 -8.71 -3.36 4.03
CA ILE A 192 -9.04 -1.95 3.77
C ILE A 192 -10.48 -1.87 3.28
N GLU A 193 -11.30 -1.05 3.92
CA GLU A 193 -12.63 -0.77 3.43
C GLU A 193 -12.59 -0.12 2.05
N TYR A 194 -13.44 -0.61 1.15
CA TYR A 194 -13.61 -0.05 -0.18
C TYR A 194 -14.12 1.39 -0.10
N MET A 195 -13.39 2.30 -0.71
CA MET A 195 -13.71 3.72 -0.71
C MET A 195 -13.68 4.29 -2.12
N ASP A 196 -14.36 5.40 -2.33
CA ASP A 196 -14.22 6.18 -3.54
C ASP A 196 -12.82 6.80 -3.62
N VAL A 197 -12.13 6.57 -4.74
CA VAL A 197 -10.76 7.08 -4.97
C VAL A 197 -10.68 8.05 -6.13
N GLY A 198 -11.81 8.63 -6.57
CA GLY A 198 -11.82 9.63 -7.64
C GLY A 198 -13.00 9.53 -8.58
N GLU A 199 -14.16 9.10 -8.11
CA GLU A 199 -15.44 9.03 -8.85
C GLU A 199 -15.38 8.13 -10.12
N SER A 200 -14.34 7.30 -10.24
CA SER A 200 -14.11 6.47 -11.42
C SER A 200 -14.50 4.99 -11.24
N ASN A 201 -14.88 4.59 -10.02
CA ASN A 201 -15.03 3.18 -9.66
C ASN A 201 -16.46 2.74 -9.35
N ASN A 202 -17.48 3.57 -9.69
CA ASN A 202 -18.89 3.33 -9.38
C ASN A 202 -19.13 2.96 -7.90
N TRP A 203 -18.42 3.61 -7.01
CA TRP A 203 -18.49 3.33 -5.57
C TRP A 203 -19.91 3.56 -5.03
N SER A 204 -20.33 2.66 -4.15
CA SER A 204 -21.56 2.78 -3.38
C SER A 204 -21.34 2.26 -1.96
N LEU A 205 -22.02 2.86 -0.99
CA LEU A 205 -21.96 2.42 0.40
C LEU A 205 -22.41 0.96 0.57
N SER A 206 -23.32 0.46 -0.29
CA SER A 206 -23.76 -0.92 -0.31
C SER A 206 -22.66 -1.93 -0.63
N ASN A 207 -21.59 -1.49 -1.27
CA ASN A 207 -20.42 -2.31 -1.62
C ASN A 207 -19.34 -2.30 -0.54
N VAL A 208 -19.54 -1.56 0.55
CA VAL A 208 -18.60 -1.53 1.67
C VAL A 208 -18.81 -2.74 2.57
N PHE A 209 -17.74 -3.51 2.76
CA PHE A 209 -17.64 -4.52 3.82
C PHE A 209 -16.84 -3.91 4.94
N SER A 210 -17.49 -3.55 6.04
CA SER A 210 -16.87 -2.76 7.10
C SER A 210 -15.75 -3.50 7.82
N SER A 211 -14.82 -2.75 8.39
CA SER A 211 -13.75 -3.30 9.24
C SER A 211 -14.31 -4.10 10.42
N LYS A 212 -15.48 -3.70 10.94
CA LYS A 212 -16.18 -4.45 11.99
C LYS A 212 -16.65 -5.80 11.46
N GLU A 213 -17.36 -5.84 10.31
CA GLU A 213 -17.80 -7.09 9.69
C GLU A 213 -16.60 -8.01 9.38
N THR A 214 -15.51 -7.45 8.85
CA THR A 214 -14.27 -8.19 8.57
C THR A 214 -13.67 -8.79 9.85
N LYS A 215 -13.56 -8.00 10.90
CA LYS A 215 -13.03 -8.45 12.20
C LYS A 215 -13.92 -9.51 12.83
N ASP A 216 -15.23 -9.31 12.83
CA ASP A 216 -16.19 -10.25 13.39
C ASP A 216 -16.16 -11.59 12.61
N LEU A 217 -15.98 -11.54 11.28
CA LEU A 217 -15.82 -12.72 10.44
C LEU A 217 -14.52 -13.48 10.80
N VAL A 218 -13.38 -12.79 10.84
CA VAL A 218 -12.09 -13.41 11.20
C VAL A 218 -12.13 -13.98 12.61
N GLY A 219 -12.75 -13.28 13.55
CA GLY A 219 -12.90 -13.72 14.95
C GLY A 219 -13.74 -14.97 15.16
N LYS A 220 -14.54 -15.40 14.17
CA LYS A 220 -15.26 -16.70 14.19
C LYS A 220 -14.34 -17.90 13.96
N TYR A 221 -13.20 -17.68 13.29
CA TYR A 221 -12.28 -18.75 12.88
C TYR A 221 -10.96 -18.69 13.65
N PHE A 222 -10.54 -17.50 14.12
CA PHE A 222 -9.25 -17.29 14.75
C PHE A 222 -9.39 -16.45 16.02
N SER A 223 -8.63 -16.83 17.06
CA SER A 223 -8.52 -16.01 18.28
C SER A 223 -7.70 -14.77 17.99
N LEU A 224 -8.29 -13.59 18.16
CA LEU A 224 -7.69 -12.28 17.91
C LEU A 224 -7.36 -11.59 19.23
N LYS A 225 -6.09 -11.16 19.38
CA LYS A 225 -5.65 -10.35 20.51
C LYS A 225 -5.30 -8.95 20.00
N LYS A 226 -5.97 -7.92 20.58
CA LYS A 226 -5.72 -6.53 20.19
C LYS A 226 -4.28 -6.14 20.55
N LEU A 227 -3.57 -5.54 19.59
CA LEU A 227 -2.26 -4.94 19.82
C LEU A 227 -2.43 -3.48 20.25
N PRO A 228 -1.45 -2.90 20.98
CA PRO A 228 -1.49 -1.50 21.38
C PRO A 228 -1.65 -0.58 20.15
N ASP A 229 -2.51 0.40 20.26
CA ASP A 229 -2.67 1.42 19.24
C ASP A 229 -1.40 2.28 19.22
N LEU A 230 -0.78 2.37 18.04
CA LEU A 230 0.36 3.28 17.83
C LEU A 230 -0.18 4.68 17.54
N ILE A 231 0.45 5.68 18.12
CA ILE A 231 0.17 7.09 17.82
C ILE A 231 0.29 7.27 16.29
N ASP A 232 -0.66 7.99 15.69
CA ASP A 232 -0.76 8.23 14.24
C ASP A 232 -0.98 6.97 13.37
N SER A 233 -1.44 5.87 13.96
CA SER A 233 -1.83 4.68 13.21
C SER A 233 -3.17 4.90 12.53
N THR A 234 -3.24 4.60 11.23
CA THR A 234 -4.49 4.61 10.46
C THR A 234 -5.16 3.24 10.43
N SER A 235 -4.66 2.30 11.21
CA SER A 235 -5.16 0.93 11.27
C SER A 235 -5.22 0.43 12.71
N GLU A 236 -6.29 -0.26 13.05
CA GLU A 236 -6.43 -1.05 14.26
C GLU A 236 -5.74 -2.40 14.06
N LYS A 237 -4.82 -2.78 14.97
CA LYS A 237 -3.97 -3.98 14.80
C LYS A 237 -4.32 -5.07 15.79
N TRP A 238 -4.23 -6.31 15.31
CA TRP A 238 -4.49 -7.53 16.06
C TRP A 238 -3.48 -8.61 15.71
N SER A 239 -3.07 -9.42 16.66
CA SER A 239 -2.34 -10.66 16.42
C SER A 239 -3.31 -11.83 16.40
N ILE A 240 -2.96 -12.87 15.64
CA ILE A 240 -3.62 -14.18 15.75
C ILE A 240 -2.83 -15.02 16.76
N ASP A 241 -3.52 -15.55 17.76
CA ASP A 241 -2.87 -16.37 18.77
C ASP A 241 -2.17 -17.59 18.14
N ASN A 242 -0.96 -17.89 18.63
CA ASN A 242 -0.10 -18.96 18.16
C ASN A 242 0.45 -18.83 16.71
N TYR A 243 0.28 -17.69 16.04
CA TYR A 243 0.80 -17.46 14.70
C TYR A 243 1.59 -16.15 14.60
N ALA A 244 2.58 -16.12 13.74
CA ALA A 244 3.39 -14.93 13.48
C ALA A 244 2.67 -13.85 12.65
N LEU A 245 1.40 -14.06 12.29
CA LEU A 245 0.60 -13.16 11.46
C LEU A 245 -0.04 -12.06 12.30
N ASN A 246 0.16 -10.81 11.87
CA ASN A 246 -0.62 -9.68 12.36
C ASN A 246 -1.70 -9.29 11.35
N ILE A 247 -2.88 -8.94 11.85
CA ILE A 247 -3.97 -8.42 11.04
C ILE A 247 -4.20 -6.95 11.39
N ALA A 248 -4.45 -6.13 10.37
CA ALA A 248 -4.78 -4.73 10.55
C ALA A 248 -6.06 -4.37 9.79
N PHE A 249 -6.93 -3.59 10.40
CA PHE A 249 -8.16 -3.09 9.81
C PHE A 249 -8.04 -1.59 9.55
N ILE A 250 -8.33 -1.17 8.32
CA ILE A 250 -8.28 0.23 7.89
C ILE A 250 -9.70 0.68 7.57
N SER A 251 -10.31 1.35 8.53
CA SER A 251 -11.71 1.79 8.50
C SER A 251 -11.84 3.12 7.78
N SER A 252 -11.65 3.10 6.44
CA SER A 252 -11.65 4.31 5.62
C SER A 252 -13.03 5.00 5.57
N ILE A 253 -14.11 4.25 5.74
CA ILE A 253 -15.50 4.69 5.62
C ILE A 253 -16.21 4.64 6.98
N SER A 254 -16.18 3.49 7.67
CA SER A 254 -16.97 3.30 8.90
C SER A 254 -16.42 4.08 10.10
N LYS A 255 -15.10 4.32 10.14
CA LYS A 255 -14.42 5.13 11.17
C LYS A 255 -13.30 5.94 10.53
N PRO A 256 -13.60 7.03 9.81
CA PRO A 256 -12.58 7.82 9.14
C PRO A 256 -11.54 8.37 10.13
N PHE A 257 -10.27 8.19 9.79
CA PHE A 257 -9.10 8.59 10.63
C PHE A 257 -8.47 9.91 10.17
N CYS A 258 -9.19 10.75 9.43
CA CYS A 258 -8.66 12.01 8.87
C CYS A 258 -8.18 12.97 9.96
N SER A 259 -8.85 13.01 11.10
CA SER A 259 -8.47 13.85 12.26
C SER A 259 -7.14 13.46 12.89
N GLU A 260 -6.72 12.21 12.77
CA GLU A 260 -5.48 11.67 13.35
C GLU A 260 -4.36 11.48 12.29
N CYS A 261 -4.66 11.80 11.03
CA CYS A 261 -3.75 11.55 9.92
C CYS A 261 -2.67 12.63 9.81
N ASN A 262 -1.40 12.27 10.00
CA ASN A 262 -0.23 13.15 9.87
C ASN A 262 0.49 13.03 8.52
N ARG A 263 -0.18 12.52 7.48
CA ARG A 263 0.42 12.22 6.18
C ARG A 263 0.17 13.32 5.18
N GLY A 264 1.24 13.86 4.61
CA GLY A 264 1.19 14.66 3.38
C GLY A 264 1.17 13.79 2.13
N ARG A 265 0.82 14.40 1.00
CA ARG A 265 0.88 13.78 -0.32
C ARG A 265 1.58 14.72 -1.30
N LEU A 266 2.44 14.15 -2.14
CA LEU A 266 3.04 14.80 -3.29
C LEU A 266 2.58 14.04 -4.54
N SER A 267 1.99 14.74 -5.49
CA SER A 267 1.59 14.19 -6.79
C SER A 267 2.81 13.86 -7.65
N ALA A 268 2.58 13.26 -8.81
CA ALA A 268 3.66 12.87 -9.71
C ALA A 268 4.24 14.07 -10.51
N ASN A 269 3.54 15.20 -10.48
CA ASN A 269 3.86 16.46 -11.14
C ASN A 269 3.67 17.65 -10.21
#